data_7fa503e4aba1b8467da31040fe70f9a4
#
_entry.id   7fa503e4aba1b8467da31040fe70f9a4
#
_cell.length_a   1.000
_cell.length_b   1.000
_cell.length_c   1.000
_cell.angle_alpha   90.00
_cell.angle_beta   90.00
_cell.angle_gamma   90.00
#
_symmetry.space_group_name_H-M   'P 1'
#
loop_
_entity.id
_entity.type
_entity.pdbx_description
1 polymer ?
#
loop_
_entity_poly.entity_id
_entity_poly.type
_entity_poly.pdbx_seq_one_letter_code
_entity_poly.pdbx_strand_id
1 'polypeptide(L)'
;MREVVAVAKSARRNLSANPQIFIGPTNSAGQASSWASALTSTGVSAKSMRIVNADEEFFRADISLARLDWVKFSSRLKLANQIGAEFSAVLLESIRPLFALKVDRSFNAVNAIQDLKLLKRAGKKIAVVFHGSDIRDMDYHASVNPFSPYRNAGSDADAVKVRSAEARSVIPALRRAKVPIFITTPDLFHEVPDATWLPLSINLEPYFKVAEEFPAFAHNAPPRVLYLPSKSWVKSAEIIEPILRKLDGEGVIQWVRSERVSNDALPKLLSTCDVLVDQFIGIVGALPVEAMAGGRMVLTHLEEWAYEKIAKPPVTEITPESLERVLRELKIDSEQISAGQAYVTKWHDGTMSSKLLRDKLLPKK
;
A
#
# COMPACT_ATOMS: atom_id res chain seq x y z
N MET A 1 34.16 0.05 -3.52
CA MET A 1 33.69 1.10 -4.44
C MET A 1 34.15 0.86 -5.89
N ARG A 2 35.42 0.50 -6.16
CA ARG A 2 35.88 0.15 -7.51
C ARG A 2 35.21 -1.11 -8.07
N GLU A 3 34.98 -2.13 -7.26
CA GLU A 3 34.31 -3.37 -7.66
C GLU A 3 32.84 -3.19 -8.02
N VAL A 4 32.08 -2.39 -7.25
CA VAL A 4 30.68 -2.07 -7.55
C VAL A 4 30.56 -1.29 -8.87
N VAL A 5 31.53 -0.42 -9.17
CA VAL A 5 31.61 0.31 -10.45
C VAL A 5 32.04 -0.61 -11.60
N ALA A 6 32.87 -1.60 -11.34
CA ALA A 6 33.29 -2.59 -12.35
C ALA A 6 32.14 -3.51 -12.75
N VAL A 7 31.33 -3.97 -11.78
CA VAL A 7 30.12 -4.75 -12.02
C VAL A 7 29.08 -3.93 -12.80
N ALA A 8 28.92 -2.66 -12.47
CA ALA A 8 28.03 -1.75 -13.21
C ALA A 8 28.49 -1.55 -14.67
N LYS A 9 29.77 -1.60 -14.97
CA LYS A 9 30.29 -1.52 -16.34
C LYS A 9 30.10 -2.83 -17.12
N SER A 10 30.22 -3.98 -16.45
CA SER A 10 29.95 -5.31 -17.04
C SER A 10 28.48 -5.48 -17.35
N ALA A 11 27.58 -5.03 -16.47
CA ALA A 11 26.13 -5.10 -16.64
C ALA A 11 25.58 -4.27 -17.83
N ARG A 12 26.30 -3.26 -18.30
CA ARG A 12 25.93 -2.51 -19.51
C ARG A 12 25.96 -3.34 -20.80
N ARG A 13 26.66 -4.48 -20.81
CA ARG A 13 26.82 -5.33 -22.00
C ARG A 13 25.70 -6.39 -22.19
N ASN A 14 24.94 -6.68 -21.12
CA ASN A 14 23.89 -7.70 -21.11
C ASN A 14 22.51 -7.15 -20.72
N LEU A 15 22.11 -5.98 -21.21
CA LEU A 15 20.70 -5.60 -21.17
C LEU A 15 19.95 -6.61 -22.04
N SER A 16 19.36 -7.61 -21.41
CA SER A 16 18.50 -8.59 -22.04
C SER A 16 17.45 -7.88 -22.90
N ALA A 17 17.06 -8.50 -24.02
CA ALA A 17 15.99 -8.00 -24.88
C ALA A 17 14.66 -7.78 -24.13
N ASN A 18 14.54 -8.31 -22.90
CA ASN A 18 13.42 -8.13 -21.98
C ASN A 18 13.86 -7.30 -20.75
N PRO A 19 13.41 -6.04 -20.63
CA PRO A 19 13.69 -5.24 -19.46
C PRO A 19 13.01 -5.87 -18.23
N GLN A 20 13.77 -5.98 -17.14
CA GLN A 20 13.26 -6.44 -15.85
C GLN A 20 13.14 -5.27 -14.89
N ILE A 21 12.02 -5.22 -14.18
CA ILE A 21 11.75 -4.21 -13.14
C ILE A 21 11.88 -4.86 -11.76
N PHE A 22 12.69 -4.27 -10.90
CA PHE A 22 12.79 -4.63 -9.49
C PHE A 22 11.88 -3.69 -8.67
N ILE A 23 11.10 -4.25 -7.74
CA ILE A 23 10.19 -3.49 -6.85
C ILE A 23 10.47 -3.89 -5.40
N GLY A 24 10.81 -2.94 -4.56
CA GLY A 24 11.09 -3.23 -3.14
C GLY A 24 11.66 -2.02 -2.38
N PRO A 25 12.04 -2.20 -1.12
CA PRO A 25 12.22 -3.45 -0.37
C PRO A 25 11.15 -3.73 0.68
N THR A 26 9.99 -3.08 0.67
CA THR A 26 9.03 -3.20 1.78
C THR A 26 7.87 -4.15 1.51
N ASN A 27 7.44 -4.26 0.27
CA ASN A 27 6.22 -4.97 -0.13
C ASN A 27 5.01 -4.56 0.73
N SER A 28 4.83 -3.25 0.91
CA SER A 28 3.78 -2.67 1.75
C SER A 28 2.40 -3.14 1.31
N ALA A 29 1.64 -3.76 2.21
CA ALA A 29 0.34 -4.37 1.92
C ALA A 29 0.35 -5.31 0.69
N GLY A 30 1.47 -5.98 0.42
CA GLY A 30 1.61 -6.87 -0.74
C GLY A 30 1.76 -6.16 -2.09
N GLN A 31 1.88 -4.84 -2.11
CA GLN A 31 1.78 -4.09 -3.36
C GLN A 31 2.96 -4.31 -4.30
N ALA A 32 4.19 -4.47 -3.79
CA ALA A 32 5.32 -4.77 -4.67
C ALA A 32 5.11 -6.06 -5.47
N SER A 33 4.59 -7.11 -4.82
CA SER A 33 4.27 -8.38 -5.49
C SER A 33 3.09 -8.27 -6.43
N SER A 34 2.05 -7.54 -6.05
CA SER A 34 0.88 -7.32 -6.91
C SER A 34 1.24 -6.53 -8.18
N TRP A 35 2.03 -5.46 -8.06
CA TRP A 35 2.52 -4.71 -9.23
C TRP A 35 3.48 -5.54 -10.09
N ALA A 36 4.36 -6.35 -9.49
CA ALA A 36 5.24 -7.25 -10.23
C ALA A 36 4.43 -8.28 -11.03
N SER A 37 3.40 -8.87 -10.43
CA SER A 37 2.47 -9.79 -11.08
C SER A 37 1.72 -9.10 -12.23
N ALA A 38 1.15 -7.91 -11.98
CA ALA A 38 0.44 -7.14 -12.99
C ALA A 38 1.34 -6.72 -14.17
N LEU A 39 2.59 -6.34 -13.93
CA LEU A 39 3.58 -6.09 -15.00
C LEU A 39 3.86 -7.34 -15.80
N THR A 40 4.05 -8.48 -15.13
CA THR A 40 4.35 -9.76 -15.77
C THR A 40 3.19 -10.23 -16.67
N SER A 41 1.96 -10.04 -16.25
CA SER A 41 0.77 -10.35 -17.07
C SER A 41 0.68 -9.51 -18.34
N THR A 42 1.32 -8.33 -18.37
CA THR A 42 1.42 -7.48 -19.56
C THR A 42 2.70 -7.71 -20.39
N GLY A 43 3.44 -8.78 -20.10
CA GLY A 43 4.68 -9.15 -20.81
C GLY A 43 5.93 -8.41 -20.37
N VAL A 44 5.90 -7.70 -19.23
CA VAL A 44 7.08 -7.05 -18.64
C VAL A 44 7.56 -7.85 -17.44
N SER A 45 8.74 -8.45 -17.54
CA SER A 45 9.32 -9.17 -16.40
C SER A 45 9.55 -8.24 -15.20
N ALA A 46 9.02 -8.61 -14.05
CA ALA A 46 9.21 -7.87 -12.81
C ALA A 46 9.36 -8.81 -11.64
N LYS A 47 10.11 -8.39 -10.61
CA LYS A 47 10.24 -9.13 -9.35
C LYS A 47 10.11 -8.20 -8.16
N SER A 48 9.39 -8.68 -7.17
CA SER A 48 9.19 -8.02 -5.89
C SER A 48 10.21 -8.48 -4.86
N MET A 49 10.50 -7.61 -3.90
CA MET A 49 11.35 -7.94 -2.77
C MET A 49 10.79 -7.39 -1.47
N ARG A 50 11.04 -8.11 -0.38
CA ARG A 50 10.84 -7.62 0.99
C ARG A 50 12.00 -7.95 1.90
N ILE A 51 12.28 -7.05 2.84
CA ILE A 51 13.14 -7.30 3.99
C ILE A 51 12.22 -7.58 5.17
N VAL A 52 12.31 -8.77 5.77
CA VAL A 52 11.37 -9.26 6.78
C VAL A 52 12.02 -9.50 8.12
N ASN A 53 11.27 -9.28 9.20
CA ASN A 53 11.56 -9.87 10.50
C ASN A 53 11.08 -11.33 10.49
N ALA A 54 11.63 -12.17 11.38
CA ALA A 54 11.47 -13.62 11.35
C ALA A 54 10.00 -14.12 11.39
N ASP A 55 9.06 -13.31 11.91
CA ASP A 55 7.69 -13.73 12.19
C ASP A 55 6.63 -13.08 11.28
N GLU A 56 7.03 -12.43 10.19
CA GLU A 56 6.09 -11.70 9.32
C GLU A 56 5.83 -12.44 7.99
N GLU A 57 4.80 -13.28 7.94
CA GLU A 57 4.41 -14.03 6.72
C GLU A 57 3.13 -13.54 6.02
N PHE A 58 2.62 -12.34 6.33
CA PHE A 58 1.32 -11.88 5.80
C PHE A 58 1.30 -11.63 4.29
N PHE A 59 2.42 -11.23 3.70
CA PHE A 59 2.50 -10.94 2.26
C PHE A 59 3.75 -11.59 1.66
N ARG A 60 3.58 -12.41 0.63
CA ARG A 60 4.70 -13.03 -0.07
C ARG A 60 5.36 -12.04 -1.03
N ALA A 61 6.66 -12.27 -1.33
CA ALA A 61 7.40 -11.58 -2.37
C ALA A 61 8.31 -12.58 -3.09
N ASP A 62 8.71 -12.28 -4.33
CA ASP A 62 9.60 -13.15 -5.10
C ASP A 62 10.96 -13.33 -4.42
N ILE A 63 11.43 -12.27 -3.74
CA ILE A 63 12.67 -12.27 -2.97
C ILE A 63 12.34 -11.85 -1.54
N SER A 64 12.56 -12.75 -0.59
CA SER A 64 12.45 -12.44 0.84
C SER A 64 13.84 -12.53 1.47
N LEU A 65 14.27 -11.46 2.13
CA LEU A 65 15.56 -11.40 2.80
C LEU A 65 15.33 -11.13 4.29
N ALA A 66 15.78 -12.05 5.14
CA ALA A 66 15.67 -11.83 6.59
C ALA A 66 16.49 -10.60 7.00
N ARG A 67 15.93 -9.79 7.93
CA ARG A 67 16.60 -8.57 8.40
C ARG A 67 17.98 -8.85 8.98
N LEU A 68 18.16 -9.95 9.70
CA LEU A 68 19.44 -10.39 10.24
C LEU A 68 20.47 -10.72 9.15
N ASP A 69 20.02 -11.18 7.99
CA ASP A 69 20.90 -11.39 6.84
C ASP A 69 21.16 -10.10 6.10
N TRP A 70 20.14 -9.23 5.96
CA TRP A 70 20.32 -7.94 5.30
C TRP A 70 21.34 -7.03 6.01
N VAL A 71 21.47 -7.10 7.34
CA VAL A 71 22.48 -6.31 8.06
C VAL A 71 23.91 -6.73 7.74
N LYS A 72 24.14 -7.93 7.21
CA LYS A 72 25.46 -8.41 6.77
C LYS A 72 25.90 -7.68 5.50
N PHE A 73 27.10 -7.11 5.50
CA PHE A 73 27.62 -6.39 4.34
C PHE A 73 27.69 -7.26 3.08
N SER A 74 28.09 -8.54 3.22
CA SER A 74 28.16 -9.52 2.13
C SER A 74 26.81 -9.73 1.43
N SER A 75 25.72 -9.85 2.20
CA SER A 75 24.37 -10.01 1.66
C SER A 75 23.91 -8.76 0.89
N ARG A 76 24.21 -7.58 1.42
CA ARG A 76 23.89 -6.31 0.76
C ARG A 76 24.69 -6.11 -0.52
N LEU A 77 25.97 -6.50 -0.53
CA LEU A 77 26.80 -6.47 -1.72
C LEU A 77 26.30 -7.48 -2.78
N LYS A 78 25.91 -8.69 -2.36
CA LYS A 78 25.30 -9.68 -3.25
C LYS A 78 24.02 -9.15 -3.89
N LEU A 79 23.13 -8.54 -3.10
CA LEU A 79 21.91 -7.92 -3.58
C LEU A 79 22.20 -6.78 -4.57
N ALA A 80 23.17 -5.92 -4.27
CA ALA A 80 23.56 -4.83 -5.17
C ALA A 80 24.08 -5.35 -6.52
N ASN A 81 24.87 -6.41 -6.51
CA ASN A 81 25.38 -7.07 -7.71
C ASN A 81 24.25 -7.72 -8.51
N GLN A 82 23.33 -8.41 -7.83
CA GLN A 82 22.16 -9.04 -8.46
C GLN A 82 21.28 -8.00 -9.13
N ILE A 83 20.86 -6.95 -8.41
CA ILE A 83 20.03 -5.89 -9.00
C ILE A 83 20.77 -5.19 -10.14
N GLY A 84 22.09 -4.97 -9.98
CA GLY A 84 22.91 -4.40 -11.04
C GLY A 84 22.96 -5.23 -12.30
N ALA A 85 23.02 -6.56 -12.20
CA ALA A 85 23.13 -7.47 -13.33
C ALA A 85 21.79 -7.81 -14.01
N GLU A 86 20.75 -8.06 -13.22
CA GLU A 86 19.50 -8.66 -13.71
C GLU A 86 18.44 -7.61 -14.12
N PHE A 87 18.42 -6.44 -13.46
CA PHE A 87 17.31 -5.48 -13.61
C PHE A 87 17.74 -4.23 -14.37
N SER A 88 16.87 -3.74 -15.24
CA SER A 88 17.04 -2.49 -15.98
C SER A 88 16.44 -1.28 -15.26
N ALA A 89 15.43 -1.52 -14.43
CA ALA A 89 14.72 -0.49 -13.70
C ALA A 89 14.43 -0.91 -12.25
N VAL A 90 14.25 0.09 -11.38
CA VAL A 90 13.96 -0.09 -9.94
C VAL A 90 12.83 0.84 -9.54
N LEU A 91 11.77 0.28 -8.98
CA LEU A 91 10.78 1.01 -8.19
C LEU A 91 11.15 0.85 -6.71
N LEU A 92 11.60 1.93 -6.10
CA LEU A 92 12.00 1.94 -4.71
C LEU A 92 10.81 2.33 -3.83
N GLU A 93 10.50 1.51 -2.84
CA GLU A 93 9.42 1.79 -1.89
C GLU A 93 9.91 2.62 -0.69
N SER A 94 9.15 3.66 -0.34
CA SER A 94 9.28 4.43 0.92
C SER A 94 10.67 4.99 1.21
N ILE A 95 11.49 5.22 0.18
CA ILE A 95 12.90 5.62 0.35
C ILE A 95 13.69 4.68 1.30
N ARG A 96 13.25 3.43 1.42
CA ARG A 96 13.97 2.45 2.24
C ARG A 96 15.22 1.98 1.53
N PRO A 97 16.36 1.90 2.25
CA PRO A 97 17.61 1.44 1.64
C PRO A 97 17.52 -0.01 1.21
N LEU A 98 18.00 -0.29 -0.01
CA LEU A 98 18.19 -1.63 -0.55
C LEU A 98 19.52 -2.22 -0.12
N PHE A 99 20.59 -1.45 -0.28
CA PHE A 99 21.95 -1.91 -0.08
C PHE A 99 22.60 -1.29 1.16
N ALA A 100 22.31 -0.01 1.45
CA ALA A 100 22.91 0.75 2.54
C ALA A 100 24.41 0.47 2.69
N LEU A 101 25.17 0.50 1.59
CA LEU A 101 26.60 0.13 1.58
C LEU A 101 27.47 1.06 2.43
N LYS A 102 26.94 2.25 2.77
CA LYS A 102 27.48 3.16 3.76
C LYS A 102 26.44 3.36 4.85
N VAL A 103 26.44 2.50 5.85
CA VAL A 103 25.60 2.64 7.04
C VAL A 103 26.44 3.35 8.10
N ASP A 104 25.88 4.37 8.74
CA ASP A 104 26.45 4.81 9.98
C ASP A 104 26.20 3.74 11.07
N ARG A 105 26.92 3.82 12.18
CA ARG A 105 26.87 2.81 13.23
C ARG A 105 25.51 2.72 13.93
N SER A 106 24.62 3.70 13.75
CA SER A 106 23.31 3.75 14.40
C SER A 106 22.24 2.89 13.73
N PHE A 107 22.46 2.36 12.54
CA PHE A 107 21.46 1.67 11.71
C PHE A 107 20.15 2.48 11.47
N ASN A 108 20.08 3.68 11.99
CA ASN A 108 18.92 4.57 11.87
C ASN A 108 18.97 5.39 10.60
N ALA A 109 19.97 5.24 9.82
CA ALA A 109 20.01 6.02 8.68
C ALA A 109 19.21 5.37 7.66
N VAL A 110 18.38 5.92 7.26
CA VAL A 110 18.97 6.56 6.19
C VAL A 110 18.23 6.22 4.96
N ASN A 111 17.75 7.14 4.45
CA ASN A 111 17.15 7.19 3.15
C ASN A 111 18.05 6.53 2.09
N ALA A 112 17.44 5.97 1.08
CA ALA A 112 18.12 5.29 -0.03
C ALA A 112 18.87 6.24 -0.99
N ILE A 113 19.17 7.49 -0.62
CA ILE A 113 19.84 8.45 -1.54
C ILE A 113 21.16 7.88 -2.06
N GLN A 114 21.91 7.18 -1.21
CA GLN A 114 23.16 6.56 -1.63
C GLN A 114 22.92 5.45 -2.65
N ASP A 115 21.88 4.64 -2.41
CA ASP A 115 21.49 3.54 -3.31
C ASP A 115 21.00 4.10 -4.64
N LEU A 116 20.20 5.18 -4.62
CA LEU A 116 19.74 5.88 -5.82
C LEU A 116 20.93 6.39 -6.65
N LYS A 117 21.95 6.97 -6.00
CA LYS A 117 23.18 7.41 -6.70
C LYS A 117 23.93 6.24 -7.34
N LEU A 118 24.01 5.10 -6.65
CA LEU A 118 24.65 3.89 -7.19
C LEU A 118 23.87 3.32 -8.37
N LEU A 119 22.56 3.17 -8.24
CA LEU A 119 21.68 2.69 -9.31
C LEU A 119 21.73 3.60 -10.55
N LYS A 120 21.70 4.92 -10.35
CA LYS A 120 21.80 5.88 -11.46
C LYS A 120 23.15 5.79 -12.18
N ARG A 121 24.26 5.64 -11.43
CA ARG A 121 25.60 5.43 -12.01
C ARG A 121 25.69 4.10 -12.78
N ALA A 122 24.94 3.08 -12.33
CA ALA A 122 24.80 1.81 -13.02
C ALA A 122 23.86 1.89 -14.24
N GLY A 123 23.35 3.06 -14.59
CA GLY A 123 22.48 3.27 -15.76
C GLY A 123 21.05 2.77 -15.57
N LYS A 124 20.62 2.48 -14.34
CA LYS A 124 19.27 2.00 -14.08
C LYS A 124 18.24 3.14 -14.16
N LYS A 125 17.06 2.83 -14.70
CA LYS A 125 15.89 3.69 -14.54
C LYS A 125 15.36 3.54 -13.12
N ILE A 126 14.95 4.64 -12.51
CA ILE A 126 14.55 4.64 -11.10
C ILE A 126 13.26 5.44 -10.97
N ALA A 127 12.34 4.91 -10.19
CA ALA A 127 11.20 5.65 -9.64
C ALA A 127 11.07 5.34 -8.14
N VAL A 128 10.33 6.18 -7.44
CA VAL A 128 10.04 6.01 -6.01
C VAL A 128 8.54 5.97 -5.82
N VAL A 129 8.04 5.13 -4.90
CA VAL A 129 6.64 5.12 -4.49
C VAL A 129 6.52 5.29 -2.98
N PHE A 130 5.56 6.11 -2.56
CA PHE A 130 5.17 6.31 -1.16
C PHE A 130 3.76 5.77 -0.91
N HIS A 131 3.57 5.18 0.28
CA HIS A 131 2.36 4.40 0.60
C HIS A 131 1.42 5.07 1.62
N GLY A 132 1.87 6.09 2.32
CA GLY A 132 1.07 6.75 3.37
C GLY A 132 1.93 7.21 4.53
N SER A 133 1.90 6.51 5.65
CA SER A 133 2.63 6.89 6.88
C SER A 133 4.15 6.98 6.72
N ASP A 134 4.70 6.52 5.61
CA ASP A 134 6.12 6.63 5.26
C ASP A 134 6.53 8.05 4.86
N ILE A 135 5.58 8.90 4.46
CA ILE A 135 5.85 10.29 4.03
C ILE A 135 4.83 11.29 4.59
N ARG A 136 3.62 10.84 4.98
CA ARG A 136 2.52 11.72 5.44
C ARG A 136 2.98 12.69 6.53
N ASP A 137 2.64 13.96 6.37
CA ASP A 137 2.78 14.95 7.44
C ASP A 137 1.64 14.76 8.45
N MET A 138 1.96 14.14 9.59
CA MET A 138 0.98 13.80 10.60
C MET A 138 0.41 15.05 11.29
N ASP A 139 1.20 16.11 11.45
CA ASP A 139 0.75 17.35 12.06
C ASP A 139 -0.20 18.09 11.12
N TYR A 140 0.13 18.17 9.84
CA TYR A 140 -0.78 18.71 8.85
C TYR A 140 -2.07 17.89 8.79
N HIS A 141 -1.97 16.58 8.66
CA HIS A 141 -3.15 15.70 8.61
C HIS A 141 -4.04 15.89 9.85
N ALA A 142 -3.45 15.99 11.04
CA ALA A 142 -4.19 16.26 12.27
C ALA A 142 -4.83 17.66 12.30
N SER A 143 -4.31 18.63 11.56
CA SER A 143 -4.86 19.97 11.48
C SER A 143 -6.08 20.07 10.58
N VAL A 144 -6.13 19.27 9.49
CA VAL A 144 -7.17 19.35 8.45
C VAL A 144 -8.23 18.26 8.58
N ASN A 145 -7.92 17.11 9.18
CA ASN A 145 -8.87 16.05 9.44
C ASN A 145 -9.27 16.02 10.93
N PRO A 146 -10.53 16.35 11.27
CA PRO A 146 -11.00 16.33 12.66
C PRO A 146 -10.94 14.94 13.30
N PHE A 147 -10.99 13.88 12.50
CA PHE A 147 -10.97 12.49 12.93
C PHE A 147 -9.59 11.83 12.75
N SER A 148 -8.57 12.65 12.52
CA SER A 148 -7.21 12.15 12.33
C SER A 148 -6.73 11.31 13.51
N PRO A 149 -6.27 10.07 13.28
CA PRO A 149 -5.73 9.23 14.34
C PRO A 149 -4.45 9.81 14.95
N TYR A 150 -3.80 10.76 14.26
CA TYR A 150 -2.56 11.37 14.72
C TYR A 150 -2.77 12.43 15.81
N ARG A 151 -4.00 12.82 16.11
CA ARG A 151 -4.30 13.76 17.20
C ARG A 151 -3.96 13.19 18.58
N ASN A 152 -4.15 11.86 18.74
CA ASN A 152 -4.02 11.18 20.02
C ASN A 152 -3.06 9.97 19.96
N ALA A 153 -2.13 9.96 19.02
CA ALA A 153 -1.38 8.75 18.66
C ALA A 153 -0.26 8.34 19.64
N GLY A 154 0.03 9.12 20.67
CA GLY A 154 1.04 8.78 21.69
C GLY A 154 2.44 8.48 21.10
N SER A 155 3.27 7.79 21.87
CA SER A 155 4.67 7.47 21.53
C SER A 155 4.83 6.56 20.30
N ASP A 156 3.83 5.77 19.94
CA ASP A 156 3.89 4.89 18.78
C ASP A 156 3.96 5.67 17.45
N ALA A 157 3.40 6.88 17.44
CA ALA A 157 3.46 7.78 16.30
C ALA A 157 4.80 8.51 16.16
N ASP A 158 5.51 8.74 17.27
CA ASP A 158 6.74 9.56 17.26
C ASP A 158 7.81 8.98 16.31
N ALA A 159 8.05 7.68 16.40
CA ALA A 159 9.01 7.02 15.52
C ALA A 159 8.58 7.04 14.05
N VAL A 160 7.27 7.02 13.77
CA VAL A 160 6.72 7.12 12.41
C VAL A 160 6.85 8.57 11.93
N LYS A 161 6.55 9.55 12.78
CA LYS A 161 6.67 10.99 12.50
C LYS A 161 8.10 11.38 12.11
N VAL A 162 9.10 10.92 12.89
CA VAL A 162 10.51 11.17 12.57
C VAL A 162 10.87 10.58 11.20
N ARG A 163 10.51 9.32 10.95
CA ARG A 163 10.81 8.68 9.66
C ARG A 163 10.12 9.33 8.46
N SER A 164 8.87 9.77 8.63
CA SER A 164 8.15 10.45 7.55
C SER A 164 8.76 11.82 7.26
N ALA A 165 9.20 12.56 8.28
CA ALA A 165 9.91 13.83 8.11
C ALA A 165 11.25 13.65 7.37
N GLU A 166 12.02 12.63 7.73
CA GLU A 166 13.24 12.27 7.00
C GLU A 166 12.96 11.93 5.53
N ALA A 167 11.89 11.16 5.26
CA ALA A 167 11.50 10.84 3.88
C ALA A 167 11.08 12.10 3.10
N ARG A 168 10.31 13.02 3.71
CA ARG A 168 9.97 14.30 3.07
C ARG A 168 11.20 15.15 2.75
N SER A 169 12.22 15.13 3.59
CA SER A 169 13.46 15.90 3.36
C SER A 169 14.22 15.50 2.10
N VAL A 170 13.95 14.31 1.56
CA VAL A 170 14.58 13.76 0.35
C VAL A 170 13.91 14.22 -0.95
N ILE A 171 12.64 14.64 -0.90
CA ILE A 171 11.83 14.99 -2.07
C ILE A 171 12.55 16.04 -2.97
N PRO A 172 13.13 17.13 -2.45
CA PRO A 172 13.83 18.09 -3.29
C PRO A 172 15.01 17.47 -4.06
N ALA A 173 15.69 16.48 -3.47
CA ALA A 173 16.78 15.78 -4.15
C ALA A 173 16.26 14.84 -5.26
N LEU A 174 15.13 14.18 -5.06
CA LEU A 174 14.47 13.36 -6.08
C LEU A 174 14.04 14.21 -7.27
N ARG A 175 13.43 15.37 -7.01
CA ARG A 175 13.00 16.33 -8.05
C ARG A 175 14.18 16.84 -8.86
N ARG A 176 15.27 17.30 -8.20
CA ARG A 176 16.50 17.70 -8.89
C ARG A 176 17.11 16.61 -9.75
N ALA A 177 17.01 15.36 -9.28
CA ALA A 177 17.50 14.19 -10.01
C ALA A 177 16.53 13.70 -11.10
N LYS A 178 15.35 14.36 -11.25
CA LYS A 178 14.27 13.96 -12.17
C LYS A 178 13.84 12.50 -11.99
N VAL A 179 13.77 12.05 -10.74
CA VAL A 179 13.27 10.71 -10.38
C VAL A 179 11.74 10.80 -10.31
N PRO A 180 10.98 10.01 -11.09
CA PRO A 180 9.53 9.95 -10.97
C PRO A 180 9.10 9.55 -9.57
N ILE A 181 8.10 10.22 -9.03
CA ILE A 181 7.54 9.94 -7.71
C ILE A 181 6.10 9.49 -7.88
N PHE A 182 5.79 8.35 -7.29
CA PHE A 182 4.45 7.81 -7.19
C PHE A 182 3.95 7.90 -5.75
N ILE A 183 2.63 7.99 -5.60
CA ILE A 183 1.91 7.89 -4.32
C ILE A 183 0.77 6.90 -4.45
N THR A 184 0.46 6.14 -3.42
CA THR A 184 -0.64 5.17 -3.45
C THR A 184 -1.92 5.70 -2.84
N THR A 185 -1.84 6.62 -1.89
CA THR A 185 -2.99 7.25 -1.25
C THR A 185 -3.10 8.72 -1.66
N PRO A 186 -4.32 9.21 -1.95
CA PRO A 186 -4.51 10.51 -2.60
C PRO A 186 -4.17 11.71 -1.71
N ASP A 187 -4.28 11.58 -0.41
CA ASP A 187 -3.90 12.61 0.55
C ASP A 187 -2.44 13.04 0.44
N LEU A 188 -1.57 12.14 -0.03
CA LEU A 188 -0.15 12.42 -0.23
C LEU A 188 0.15 13.42 -1.36
N PHE A 189 -0.83 13.85 -2.13
CA PHE A 189 -0.67 15.00 -3.01
C PHE A 189 -0.35 16.29 -2.24
N HIS A 190 -0.64 16.34 -0.95
CA HIS A 190 -0.18 17.45 -0.12
C HIS A 190 1.35 17.50 -0.02
N GLU A 191 2.00 16.38 0.26
CA GLU A 191 3.47 16.29 0.40
C GLU A 191 4.18 16.35 -0.95
N VAL A 192 3.57 15.76 -1.98
CA VAL A 192 4.14 15.67 -3.33
C VAL A 192 3.09 16.03 -4.38
N PRO A 193 2.79 17.33 -4.57
CA PRO A 193 1.74 17.78 -5.50
C PRO A 193 1.94 17.39 -6.96
N ASP A 194 3.19 17.11 -7.37
CA ASP A 194 3.63 16.68 -8.70
C ASP A 194 3.79 15.16 -8.84
N ALA A 195 3.44 14.38 -7.82
CA ALA A 195 3.46 12.93 -7.90
C ALA A 195 2.42 12.38 -8.88
N THR A 196 2.65 11.16 -9.32
CA THR A 196 1.65 10.38 -10.06
C THR A 196 0.97 9.41 -9.09
N TRP A 197 -0.37 9.44 -9.02
CA TRP A 197 -1.08 8.42 -8.26
C TRP A 197 -0.88 7.05 -8.93
N LEU A 198 -0.38 6.08 -8.16
CA LEU A 198 -0.22 4.69 -8.54
C LEU A 198 -1.29 3.88 -7.82
N PRO A 199 -2.36 3.46 -8.49
CA PRO A 199 -3.39 2.65 -7.87
C PRO A 199 -2.81 1.38 -7.26
N LEU A 200 -3.39 0.94 -6.15
CA LEU A 200 -3.13 -0.40 -5.62
C LEU A 200 -3.50 -1.43 -6.70
N SER A 201 -2.74 -2.50 -6.79
CA SER A 201 -3.04 -3.63 -7.65
C SER A 201 -3.50 -4.81 -6.80
N ILE A 202 -4.63 -5.39 -7.15
CA ILE A 202 -5.23 -6.53 -6.43
C ILE A 202 -5.55 -7.61 -7.45
N ASN A 203 -5.27 -8.87 -7.11
CA ASN A 203 -5.81 -10.00 -7.85
C ASN A 203 -7.30 -10.10 -7.55
N LEU A 204 -8.15 -9.65 -8.47
CA LEU A 204 -9.61 -9.55 -8.27
C LEU A 204 -10.33 -10.90 -8.32
N GLU A 205 -9.75 -11.92 -8.96
CA GLU A 205 -10.42 -13.20 -9.20
C GLU A 205 -10.94 -13.88 -7.93
N PRO A 206 -10.16 -14.06 -6.84
CA PRO A 206 -10.66 -14.68 -5.62
C PRO A 206 -11.80 -13.89 -4.96
N TYR A 207 -11.78 -12.56 -5.07
CA TYR A 207 -12.80 -11.70 -4.50
C TYR A 207 -14.09 -11.70 -5.32
N PHE A 208 -14.00 -11.71 -6.65
CA PHE A 208 -15.18 -11.84 -7.51
C PHE A 208 -15.90 -13.17 -7.30
N LYS A 209 -15.16 -14.26 -7.09
CA LYS A 209 -15.76 -15.55 -6.69
C LYS A 209 -16.54 -15.44 -5.39
N VAL A 210 -16.00 -14.71 -4.41
CA VAL A 210 -16.73 -14.46 -3.15
C VAL A 210 -18.00 -13.66 -3.39
N ALA A 211 -17.96 -12.65 -4.25
CA ALA A 211 -19.15 -11.85 -4.58
C ALA A 211 -20.24 -12.68 -5.28
N GLU A 212 -19.85 -13.62 -6.13
CA GLU A 212 -20.74 -14.51 -6.88
C GLU A 212 -21.33 -15.61 -5.98
N GLU A 213 -20.49 -16.31 -5.21
CA GLU A 213 -20.88 -17.45 -4.40
C GLU A 213 -21.57 -17.06 -3.08
N PHE A 214 -21.20 -15.91 -2.52
CA PHE A 214 -21.68 -15.41 -1.22
C PHE A 214 -22.08 -13.94 -1.35
N PRO A 215 -23.10 -13.60 -2.14
CA PRO A 215 -23.50 -12.21 -2.30
C PRO A 215 -23.94 -11.60 -0.97
N ALA A 216 -23.69 -10.31 -0.78
CA ALA A 216 -24.22 -9.57 0.34
C ALA A 216 -25.72 -9.38 0.13
N PHE A 217 -26.55 -9.80 1.08
CA PHE A 217 -27.99 -9.77 0.95
C PHE A 217 -28.69 -8.86 1.93
N ALA A 218 -29.75 -8.22 1.44
CA ALA A 218 -30.78 -7.67 2.30
C ALA A 218 -31.66 -8.81 2.83
N HIS A 219 -31.23 -9.44 3.93
CA HIS A 219 -32.03 -10.46 4.61
C HIS A 219 -32.95 -9.81 5.65
N ASN A 220 -33.95 -10.54 6.10
CA ASN A 220 -34.69 -10.24 7.35
C ASN A 220 -33.81 -10.46 8.60
N ALA A 221 -32.53 -10.81 8.43
CA ALA A 221 -31.55 -10.99 9.49
C ALA A 221 -30.67 -9.75 9.65
N PRO A 222 -30.10 -9.50 10.83
CA PRO A 222 -29.16 -8.41 11.04
C PRO A 222 -27.98 -8.49 10.07
N PRO A 223 -27.53 -7.34 9.49
CA PRO A 223 -26.37 -7.33 8.59
C PRO A 223 -25.11 -7.79 9.30
N ARG A 224 -24.29 -8.59 8.61
CA ARG A 224 -23.01 -9.08 9.11
C ARG A 224 -21.95 -8.02 8.88
N VAL A 225 -21.42 -7.45 9.94
CA VAL A 225 -20.48 -6.32 9.89
C VAL A 225 -19.08 -6.80 10.30
N LEU A 226 -18.12 -6.66 9.40
CA LEU A 226 -16.70 -6.93 9.67
C LEU A 226 -15.98 -5.62 10.01
N TYR A 227 -15.16 -5.66 11.04
CA TYR A 227 -14.16 -4.65 11.35
C TYR A 227 -12.83 -5.37 11.62
N LEU A 228 -11.77 -5.01 10.85
CA LEU A 228 -10.48 -5.71 10.89
C LEU A 228 -9.31 -4.72 11.02
N PRO A 229 -9.00 -4.23 12.22
CA PRO A 229 -7.94 -3.27 12.43
C PRO A 229 -6.55 -3.90 12.31
N SER A 230 -5.70 -3.36 11.42
CA SER A 230 -4.28 -3.76 11.33
C SER A 230 -3.42 -3.14 12.43
N LYS A 231 -3.76 -1.92 12.85
CA LYS A 231 -3.23 -1.20 14.00
C LYS A 231 -4.38 -0.48 14.68
N SER A 232 -4.67 -0.82 15.91
CA SER A 232 -5.85 -0.33 16.65
C SER A 232 -5.94 1.19 16.66
N TRP A 233 -4.85 1.89 17.00
CA TRP A 233 -4.85 3.34 17.10
C TRP A 233 -5.03 4.06 15.74
N VAL A 234 -4.52 3.52 14.63
CA VAL A 234 -4.74 4.10 13.28
C VAL A 234 -6.17 3.88 12.81
N LYS A 235 -6.75 2.77 13.20
CA LYS A 235 -8.07 2.33 12.74
C LYS A 235 -9.21 2.78 13.68
N SER A 236 -8.91 3.57 14.71
CA SER A 236 -9.91 4.10 15.66
C SER A 236 -10.71 3.01 16.38
N ALA A 237 -10.02 1.95 16.82
CA ALA A 237 -10.66 0.81 17.47
C ALA A 237 -11.38 1.21 18.76
N GLU A 238 -10.85 2.19 19.50
CA GLU A 238 -11.43 2.74 20.72
C GLU A 238 -12.81 3.41 20.50
N ILE A 239 -13.13 3.80 19.26
CA ILE A 239 -14.41 4.38 18.89
C ILE A 239 -15.32 3.31 18.26
N ILE A 240 -14.80 2.54 17.32
CA ILE A 240 -15.60 1.62 16.50
C ILE A 240 -16.05 0.40 17.31
N GLU A 241 -15.13 -0.25 18.05
CA GLU A 241 -15.46 -1.50 18.75
C GLU A 241 -16.56 -1.37 19.82
N PRO A 242 -16.62 -0.31 20.65
CA PRO A 242 -17.72 -0.12 21.60
C PRO A 242 -19.09 -0.02 20.91
N ILE A 243 -19.16 0.66 19.76
CA ILE A 243 -20.40 0.82 18.97
C ILE A 243 -20.82 -0.54 18.39
N LEU A 244 -19.89 -1.27 17.77
CA LEU A 244 -20.17 -2.59 17.21
C LEU A 244 -20.63 -3.57 18.30
N ARG A 245 -19.97 -3.58 19.46
CA ARG A 245 -20.34 -4.44 20.59
C ARG A 245 -21.74 -4.14 21.12
N LYS A 246 -22.09 -2.85 21.22
CA LYS A 246 -23.42 -2.41 21.65
C LYS A 246 -24.49 -2.87 20.66
N LEU A 247 -24.29 -2.62 19.37
CA LEU A 247 -25.26 -2.95 18.33
C LEU A 247 -25.40 -4.46 18.09
N ASP A 248 -24.34 -5.23 18.26
CA ASP A 248 -24.34 -6.69 18.25
C ASP A 248 -25.16 -7.25 19.43
N GLY A 249 -24.95 -6.70 20.64
CA GLY A 249 -25.72 -7.07 21.83
C GLY A 249 -27.20 -6.70 21.77
N GLU A 250 -27.56 -5.67 21.01
CA GLU A 250 -28.95 -5.27 20.74
C GLU A 250 -29.59 -6.04 19.57
N GLY A 251 -28.82 -6.87 18.85
CA GLY A 251 -29.32 -7.60 17.68
C GLY A 251 -29.55 -6.74 16.43
N VAL A 252 -29.01 -5.53 16.39
CA VAL A 252 -29.12 -4.61 15.24
C VAL A 252 -28.18 -5.06 14.11
N ILE A 253 -27.01 -5.55 14.46
CA ILE A 253 -26.01 -6.13 13.54
C ILE A 253 -25.55 -7.48 14.07
N GLN A 254 -24.86 -8.24 13.21
CA GLN A 254 -24.03 -9.38 13.63
C GLN A 254 -22.56 -8.97 13.45
N TRP A 255 -21.84 -8.73 14.54
CA TRP A 255 -20.43 -8.36 14.47
C TRP A 255 -19.56 -9.59 14.16
N VAL A 256 -19.00 -9.63 12.96
CA VAL A 256 -18.03 -10.66 12.54
C VAL A 256 -16.67 -10.33 13.16
N ARG A 257 -16.30 -11.07 14.19
CA ARG A 257 -15.03 -10.92 14.90
C ARG A 257 -13.99 -11.82 14.26
N SER A 258 -12.84 -11.26 13.92
CA SER A 258 -11.71 -12.02 13.38
C SER A 258 -10.40 -11.42 13.85
N GLU A 259 -9.42 -12.28 14.07
CA GLU A 259 -8.03 -11.86 14.12
C GLU A 259 -7.54 -11.51 12.72
N ARG A 260 -6.41 -10.84 12.66
CA ARG A 260 -5.76 -10.53 11.37
C ARG A 260 -5.44 -11.83 10.62
N VAL A 261 -5.92 -11.94 9.41
CA VAL A 261 -5.68 -13.09 8.53
C VAL A 261 -4.61 -12.78 7.49
N SER A 262 -4.02 -13.83 6.90
CA SER A 262 -3.15 -13.68 5.73
C SER A 262 -3.95 -13.16 4.52
N ASN A 263 -3.24 -12.57 3.56
CA ASN A 263 -3.89 -12.07 2.34
C ASN A 263 -4.63 -13.18 1.57
N ASP A 264 -4.07 -14.39 1.56
CA ASP A 264 -4.68 -15.56 0.90
C ASP A 264 -5.98 -16.03 1.59
N ALA A 265 -6.15 -15.77 2.89
CA ALA A 265 -7.34 -16.12 3.65
C ALA A 265 -8.42 -15.03 3.67
N LEU A 266 -8.08 -13.81 3.23
CA LEU A 266 -8.98 -12.66 3.28
C LEU A 266 -10.26 -12.84 2.43
N PRO A 267 -10.23 -13.40 1.21
CA PRO A 267 -11.45 -13.66 0.45
C PRO A 267 -12.44 -14.54 1.23
N LYS A 268 -11.95 -15.59 1.90
CA LYS A 268 -12.79 -16.45 2.74
C LYS A 268 -13.38 -15.69 3.94
N LEU A 269 -12.61 -14.79 4.57
CA LEU A 269 -13.15 -13.95 5.64
C LEU A 269 -14.24 -13.00 5.11
N LEU A 270 -14.02 -12.38 3.96
CA LEU A 270 -15.02 -11.49 3.35
C LEU A 270 -16.32 -12.22 2.96
N SER A 271 -16.31 -13.54 2.70
CA SER A 271 -17.55 -14.30 2.46
C SER A 271 -18.46 -14.37 3.70
N THR A 272 -17.94 -14.07 4.89
CA THR A 272 -18.69 -14.14 6.15
C THR A 272 -19.37 -12.83 6.55
N CYS A 273 -19.17 -11.75 5.79
CA CYS A 273 -19.74 -10.43 6.10
C CYS A 273 -20.51 -9.86 4.90
N ASP A 274 -21.32 -8.84 5.16
CA ASP A 274 -22.05 -8.06 4.16
C ASP A 274 -21.44 -6.67 4.03
N VAL A 275 -20.88 -6.16 5.12
CA VAL A 275 -20.40 -4.80 5.28
C VAL A 275 -19.04 -4.78 5.95
N LEU A 276 -18.12 -3.95 5.43
CA LEU A 276 -16.87 -3.61 6.07
C LEU A 276 -16.97 -2.20 6.68
N VAL A 277 -16.74 -2.07 7.97
CA VAL A 277 -16.41 -0.78 8.61
C VAL A 277 -14.89 -0.64 8.60
N ASP A 278 -14.34 0.47 8.04
CA ASP A 278 -12.88 0.63 8.00
C ASP A 278 -12.39 1.67 9.02
N GLN A 279 -12.27 2.94 8.67
CA GLN A 279 -11.54 3.91 9.50
C GLN A 279 -11.98 5.35 9.22
N PHE A 280 -11.44 6.30 10.05
CA PHE A 280 -11.74 7.73 9.90
C PHE A 280 -10.54 8.56 9.37
N ILE A 281 -9.51 7.91 8.84
CA ILE A 281 -8.30 8.62 8.36
C ILE A 281 -8.52 9.46 7.10
N GLY A 282 -9.67 9.29 6.43
CA GLY A 282 -10.03 10.12 5.28
C GLY A 282 -9.63 9.56 3.91
N ILE A 283 -9.10 8.33 3.86
CA ILE A 283 -8.72 7.63 2.60
C ILE A 283 -9.03 6.14 2.68
N VAL A 284 -9.15 5.49 1.53
CA VAL A 284 -9.23 4.03 1.47
C VAL A 284 -7.83 3.41 1.31
N GLY A 285 -7.61 2.29 2.03
CA GLY A 285 -6.46 1.43 1.89
C GLY A 285 -6.76 0.16 1.09
N ALA A 286 -5.93 -0.89 1.25
CA ALA A 286 -6.10 -2.14 0.52
C ALA A 286 -7.39 -2.88 0.92
N LEU A 287 -7.66 -3.03 2.22
CA LEU A 287 -8.81 -3.78 2.72
C LEU A 287 -10.18 -3.27 2.19
N PRO A 288 -10.48 -1.96 2.18
CA PRO A 288 -11.69 -1.46 1.54
C PRO A 288 -11.78 -1.78 0.04
N VAL A 289 -10.66 -1.72 -0.69
CA VAL A 289 -10.62 -2.07 -2.12
C VAL A 289 -10.90 -3.57 -2.31
N GLU A 290 -10.32 -4.43 -1.47
CA GLU A 290 -10.55 -5.87 -1.46
C GLU A 290 -12.01 -6.21 -1.07
N ALA A 291 -12.58 -5.48 -0.13
CA ALA A 291 -14.00 -5.65 0.27
C ALA A 291 -14.95 -5.25 -0.87
N MET A 292 -14.70 -4.12 -1.54
CA MET A 292 -15.49 -3.73 -2.73
C MET A 292 -15.40 -4.79 -3.83
N ALA A 293 -14.20 -5.35 -4.09
CA ALA A 293 -14.03 -6.46 -5.03
C ALA A 293 -14.86 -7.68 -4.63
N GLY A 294 -14.88 -8.00 -3.32
CA GLY A 294 -15.69 -9.09 -2.77
C GLY A 294 -17.20 -8.82 -2.72
N GLY A 295 -17.67 -7.72 -3.30
CA GLY A 295 -19.10 -7.37 -3.29
C GLY A 295 -19.62 -6.97 -1.91
N ARG A 296 -18.78 -6.34 -1.08
CA ARG A 296 -19.17 -5.84 0.26
C ARG A 296 -19.39 -4.34 0.22
N MET A 297 -20.40 -3.88 0.96
CA MET A 297 -20.50 -2.45 1.24
C MET A 297 -19.33 -2.02 2.12
N VAL A 298 -18.83 -0.82 1.88
CA VAL A 298 -17.74 -0.24 2.68
C VAL A 298 -18.23 1.04 3.34
N LEU A 299 -18.08 1.08 4.65
CA LEU A 299 -18.34 2.25 5.49
C LEU A 299 -16.99 2.82 5.95
N THR A 300 -16.67 4.03 5.57
CA THR A 300 -15.41 4.71 5.93
C THR A 300 -15.54 6.21 5.82
N HIS A 301 -14.64 6.95 6.43
CA HIS A 301 -14.55 8.40 6.23
C HIS A 301 -13.64 8.73 5.05
N LEU A 302 -14.05 9.70 4.23
CA LEU A 302 -13.25 10.22 3.12
C LEU A 302 -13.11 11.74 3.24
N GLU A 303 -11.89 12.23 3.16
CA GLU A 303 -11.61 13.66 3.08
C GLU A 303 -11.74 14.15 1.64
N GLU A 304 -12.66 15.06 1.37
CA GLU A 304 -12.92 15.59 0.03
C GLU A 304 -11.66 16.14 -0.63
N TRP A 305 -10.85 16.91 0.11
CA TRP A 305 -9.60 17.49 -0.40
C TRP A 305 -8.59 16.43 -0.89
N ALA A 306 -8.61 15.23 -0.31
CA ALA A 306 -7.72 14.15 -0.74
C ALA A 306 -8.08 13.63 -2.13
N TYR A 307 -9.35 13.69 -2.53
CA TYR A 307 -9.86 13.13 -3.78
C TYR A 307 -10.03 14.16 -4.91
N GLU A 308 -9.57 15.39 -4.76
CA GLU A 308 -9.68 16.41 -5.81
C GLU A 308 -9.05 16.03 -7.15
N LYS A 309 -7.99 15.20 -7.12
CA LYS A 309 -7.21 14.82 -8.31
C LYS A 309 -7.49 13.42 -8.84
N ILE A 310 -8.25 12.62 -8.12
CA ILE A 310 -8.57 11.23 -8.49
C ILE A 310 -10.02 10.89 -8.22
N ALA A 311 -10.50 9.80 -8.83
CA ALA A 311 -11.87 9.35 -8.61
C ALA A 311 -12.09 8.94 -7.14
N LYS A 312 -13.15 9.45 -6.54
CA LYS A 312 -13.62 9.06 -5.21
C LYS A 312 -14.23 7.66 -5.25
N PRO A 313 -13.86 6.75 -4.34
CA PRO A 313 -14.47 5.42 -4.28
C PRO A 313 -15.95 5.49 -3.83
N PRO A 314 -16.82 4.60 -4.30
CA PRO A 314 -18.22 4.55 -3.91
C PRO A 314 -18.37 3.83 -2.55
N VAL A 315 -18.31 4.59 -1.48
CA VAL A 315 -18.43 4.10 -0.09
C VAL A 315 -19.56 4.84 0.63
N THR A 316 -20.08 4.26 1.71
CA THR A 316 -20.94 4.98 2.64
C THR A 316 -20.09 5.79 3.59
N GLU A 317 -20.29 7.10 3.59
CA GLU A 317 -19.57 8.03 4.44
C GLU A 317 -19.99 7.87 5.91
N ILE A 318 -19.02 7.75 6.79
CA ILE A 318 -19.22 7.68 8.24
C ILE A 318 -18.26 8.61 8.97
N THR A 319 -18.71 9.11 10.12
CA THR A 319 -17.89 9.80 11.12
C THR A 319 -18.04 9.10 12.46
N PRO A 320 -17.20 9.39 13.46
CA PRO A 320 -17.41 8.89 14.82
C PRO A 320 -18.82 9.11 15.34
N GLU A 321 -19.41 10.27 15.07
CA GLU A 321 -20.73 10.66 15.55
C GLU A 321 -21.87 9.98 14.76
N SER A 322 -21.67 9.71 13.47
CA SER A 322 -22.71 9.15 12.60
C SER A 322 -22.71 7.62 12.56
N LEU A 323 -21.62 6.94 12.95
CA LEU A 323 -21.43 5.50 12.77
C LEU A 323 -22.58 4.68 13.39
N GLU A 324 -22.96 4.96 14.63
CA GLU A 324 -24.06 4.22 15.30
C GLU A 324 -25.38 4.39 14.55
N ARG A 325 -25.73 5.61 14.18
CA ARG A 325 -26.94 5.89 13.42
C ARG A 325 -26.94 5.19 12.07
N VAL A 326 -25.83 5.29 11.32
CA VAL A 326 -25.69 4.65 10.00
C VAL A 326 -25.85 3.14 10.10
N LEU A 327 -25.29 2.49 11.12
CA LEU A 327 -25.44 1.06 11.34
C LEU A 327 -26.84 0.64 11.75
N ARG A 328 -27.59 1.48 12.51
CA ARG A 328 -29.00 1.22 12.85
C ARG A 328 -29.95 1.34 11.65
N GLU A 329 -29.65 2.23 10.74
CA GLU A 329 -30.43 2.50 9.53
C GLU A 329 -29.92 1.72 8.31
N LEU A 330 -28.91 0.86 8.50
CA LEU A 330 -28.18 0.20 7.44
C LEU A 330 -29.08 -0.69 6.56
N LYS A 331 -29.02 -0.41 5.26
CA LYS A 331 -29.62 -1.25 4.22
C LYS A 331 -28.53 -1.64 3.24
N ILE A 332 -28.51 -2.90 2.86
CA ILE A 332 -27.57 -3.37 1.84
C ILE A 332 -27.99 -2.75 0.49
N ASP A 333 -27.08 -1.98 -0.08
CA ASP A 333 -27.28 -1.25 -1.33
C ASP A 333 -26.54 -1.96 -2.48
N SER A 334 -27.31 -2.61 -3.34
CA SER A 334 -26.79 -3.34 -4.50
C SER A 334 -26.19 -2.41 -5.56
N GLU A 335 -26.62 -1.16 -5.66
CA GLU A 335 -26.07 -0.18 -6.59
C GLU A 335 -24.69 0.26 -6.11
N GLN A 336 -24.52 0.53 -4.81
CA GLN A 336 -23.20 0.82 -4.23
C GLN A 336 -22.25 -0.36 -4.38
N ILE A 337 -22.70 -1.60 -4.16
CA ILE A 337 -21.88 -2.80 -4.34
C ILE A 337 -21.41 -2.90 -5.81
N SER A 338 -22.33 -2.75 -6.76
CA SER A 338 -21.99 -2.81 -8.20
C SER A 338 -21.03 -1.68 -8.60
N ALA A 339 -21.25 -0.46 -8.09
CA ALA A 339 -20.35 0.67 -8.29
C ALA A 339 -18.96 0.42 -7.69
N GLY A 340 -18.89 -0.23 -6.52
CA GLY A 340 -17.64 -0.67 -5.88
C GLY A 340 -16.86 -1.64 -6.75
N GLN A 341 -17.50 -2.67 -7.28
CA GLN A 341 -16.87 -3.64 -8.19
C GLN A 341 -16.41 -2.99 -9.50
N ALA A 342 -17.20 -2.09 -10.05
CA ALA A 342 -16.81 -1.32 -11.25
C ALA A 342 -15.60 -0.40 -10.96
N TYR A 343 -15.57 0.25 -9.81
CA TYR A 343 -14.46 1.09 -9.39
C TYR A 343 -13.16 0.29 -9.26
N VAL A 344 -13.18 -0.86 -8.58
CA VAL A 344 -11.97 -1.67 -8.39
C VAL A 344 -11.50 -2.30 -9.69
N THR A 345 -12.39 -2.72 -10.57
CA THR A 345 -12.05 -3.20 -11.91
C THR A 345 -11.35 -2.11 -12.73
N LYS A 346 -11.85 -0.89 -12.68
CA LYS A 346 -11.29 0.23 -13.44
C LYS A 346 -9.90 0.66 -12.95
N TRP A 347 -9.68 0.66 -11.65
CA TRP A 347 -8.50 1.30 -11.06
C TRP A 347 -7.52 0.32 -10.42
N HIS A 348 -7.98 -0.85 -9.96
CA HIS A 348 -7.21 -1.71 -9.07
C HIS A 348 -6.94 -3.13 -9.62
N ASP A 349 -7.32 -3.44 -10.85
CA ASP A 349 -7.03 -4.70 -11.54
C ASP A 349 -5.56 -4.87 -11.97
N GLY A 350 -4.73 -3.88 -11.72
CA GLY A 350 -3.32 -3.86 -12.11
C GLY A 350 -3.03 -3.27 -13.50
N THR A 351 -4.03 -3.11 -14.36
CA THR A 351 -3.85 -2.59 -15.72
C THR A 351 -3.32 -1.15 -15.70
N MET A 352 -3.94 -0.27 -14.92
CA MET A 352 -3.53 1.13 -14.82
C MET A 352 -2.14 1.27 -14.19
N SER A 353 -1.88 0.57 -13.08
CA SER A 353 -0.58 0.63 -12.41
C SER A 353 0.55 0.08 -13.29
N SER A 354 0.32 -1.04 -14.00
CA SER A 354 1.28 -1.58 -14.97
C SER A 354 1.62 -0.59 -16.07
N LYS A 355 0.59 0.08 -16.65
CA LYS A 355 0.79 1.12 -17.66
C LYS A 355 1.65 2.27 -17.13
N LEU A 356 1.30 2.83 -15.97
CA LEU A 356 2.02 3.94 -15.35
C LEU A 356 3.48 3.59 -15.05
N LEU A 357 3.74 2.41 -14.52
CA LEU A 357 5.08 1.93 -14.23
C LEU A 357 5.91 1.73 -15.50
N ARG A 358 5.33 1.13 -16.54
CA ARG A 358 5.98 0.97 -17.85
C ARG A 358 6.36 2.32 -18.45
N ASP A 359 5.43 3.27 -18.47
CA ASP A 359 5.63 4.58 -19.10
C ASP A 359 6.77 5.38 -18.43
N LYS A 360 7.00 5.17 -17.13
CA LYS A 360 8.03 5.89 -16.36
C LYS A 360 9.36 5.14 -16.23
N LEU A 361 9.32 3.81 -16.22
CA LEU A 361 10.49 2.98 -15.93
C LEU A 361 11.11 2.34 -17.20
N LEU A 362 10.35 2.21 -18.28
CA LEU A 362 10.86 1.62 -19.51
C LEU A 362 11.12 2.68 -20.59
N PRO A 363 12.03 2.43 -21.53
CA PRO A 363 12.19 3.29 -22.70
C PRO A 363 10.88 3.32 -23.50
N LYS A 364 10.49 4.49 -23.97
CA LYS A 364 9.40 4.60 -24.96
C LYS A 364 9.83 3.82 -26.20
N LYS A 365 8.99 2.89 -26.63
CA LYS A 365 9.17 2.22 -27.93
C LYS A 365 8.98 3.22 -29.05
#